data_6c0ee297dd7c4ce3fb919c818ce457fe
#
_entry.id   6c0ee297dd7c4ce3fb919c818ce457fe
#
_cell.length_a   1.000
_cell.length_b   1.000
_cell.length_c   1.000
_cell.angle_alpha   90.00
_cell.angle_beta   90.00
_cell.angle_gamma   90.00
#
_symmetry.space_group_name_H-M   'P 1'
#
loop_
_entity.id
_entity.type
_entity.pdbx_description
1 polymer ?
#
loop_
_entity_poly.entity_id
_entity_poly.type
_entity_poly.pdbx_seq_one_letter_code
_entity_poly.pdbx_strand_id
1 'polypeptide(L)'
;MRITAEDLSWSASGTPVVRGVELDIAPGETVGLLGPNGSGKSSLLRCLAGLRAPDAGTVRYDGRSIRNWSARRIARRIAFVEQDSGSGSDLRVADVVGLGRTPFRDGLRGPDATDRAVVAAALDRVGLTALAGRSWKRLSGGERQRAHIARALAQQPYGLLLDEPTNHLDVKHQLELMELLAGTAQTVLVALHDLTLAARHCDRLLLMHRGRLIASGTPAAVLTAEHLARIFEVDAELATDSLGRPSVSYRGPLRTTSPSPAPAPAPLPVLRQGTS
;
A
#
# COMPACT_ATOMS: atom_id res chain seq x y z
N MET A 1 13.52 -2.71 -12.56
CA MET A 1 13.82 -1.26 -12.42
C MET A 1 14.14 -0.99 -10.95
N ARG A 2 15.28 -0.36 -10.64
CA ARG A 2 15.63 0.06 -9.27
C ARG A 2 14.90 1.34 -8.90
N ILE A 3 14.34 1.41 -7.69
CA ILE A 3 13.67 2.62 -7.16
C ILE A 3 14.41 3.03 -5.90
N THR A 4 14.94 4.26 -5.87
CA THR A 4 15.61 4.80 -4.67
C THR A 4 15.00 6.13 -4.25
N ALA A 5 15.00 6.38 -2.96
CA ALA A 5 14.72 7.69 -2.37
C ALA A 5 15.84 8.03 -1.39
N GLU A 6 16.32 9.28 -1.45
CA GLU A 6 17.38 9.83 -0.62
C GLU A 6 16.82 11.04 0.12
N ASP A 7 16.83 11.00 1.46
CA ASP A 7 16.34 12.05 2.38
C ASP A 7 14.97 12.62 2.00
N LEU A 8 14.03 11.74 1.60
CA LEU A 8 12.75 12.14 1.04
C LEU A 8 11.83 12.69 2.13
N SER A 9 11.42 13.95 1.98
CA SER A 9 10.50 14.63 2.91
C SER A 9 9.35 15.27 2.17
N TRP A 10 8.15 15.21 2.77
CA TRP A 10 6.95 15.83 2.22
C TRP A 10 5.97 16.23 3.33
N SER A 11 5.33 17.40 3.17
CA SER A 11 4.39 17.98 4.12
C SER A 11 3.01 18.19 3.48
N ALA A 12 1.96 17.99 4.26
CA ALA A 12 0.60 18.36 3.90
C ALA A 12 0.22 19.66 4.64
N SER A 13 -0.05 20.74 3.91
CA SER A 13 -0.40 22.05 4.51
C SER A 13 0.53 22.45 5.66
N GLY A 14 1.84 22.31 5.47
CA GLY A 14 2.87 22.64 6.46
C GLY A 14 3.11 21.56 7.54
N THR A 15 2.29 20.52 7.62
CA THR A 15 2.49 19.43 8.57
C THR A 15 3.35 18.32 7.94
N PRO A 16 4.54 17.99 8.50
CA PRO A 16 5.40 16.95 7.97
C PRO A 16 4.75 15.57 8.05
N VAL A 17 4.57 14.90 6.90
CA VAL A 17 3.96 13.58 6.76
C VAL A 17 5.00 12.52 6.41
N VAL A 18 5.97 12.84 5.55
CA VAL A 18 7.14 12.00 5.24
C VAL A 18 8.38 12.78 5.68
N ARG A 19 9.30 12.11 6.39
CA ARG A 19 10.39 12.78 7.12
C ARG A 19 11.72 12.05 6.91
N GLY A 20 12.53 12.51 5.95
CA GLY A 20 13.87 12.01 5.72
C GLY A 20 13.88 10.50 5.43
N VAL A 21 13.01 10.03 4.52
CA VAL A 21 12.94 8.62 4.17
C VAL A 21 14.04 8.27 3.18
N GLU A 22 14.83 7.26 3.55
CA GLU A 22 15.79 6.62 2.67
C GLU A 22 15.33 5.20 2.34
N LEU A 23 15.29 4.86 1.06
CA LEU A 23 14.97 3.50 0.61
C LEU A 23 15.66 3.18 -0.71
N ASP A 24 15.85 1.89 -0.91
CA ASP A 24 16.41 1.32 -2.13
C ASP A 24 15.70 -0.01 -2.40
N ILE A 25 14.98 -0.09 -3.51
CA ILE A 25 14.24 -1.28 -3.94
C ILE A 25 14.90 -1.84 -5.18
N ALA A 26 15.35 -3.09 -5.09
CA ALA A 26 16.07 -3.77 -6.17
C ALA A 26 15.13 -4.11 -7.35
N PRO A 27 15.66 -4.24 -8.58
CA PRO A 27 14.87 -4.69 -9.73
C PRO A 27 14.24 -6.07 -9.49
N GLY A 28 12.92 -6.18 -9.72
CA GLY A 28 12.16 -7.42 -9.56
C GLY A 28 11.84 -7.79 -8.11
N GLU A 29 12.23 -6.97 -7.13
CA GLU A 29 11.93 -7.18 -5.71
C GLU A 29 10.47 -6.84 -5.40
N THR A 30 9.80 -7.67 -4.62
CA THR A 30 8.47 -7.38 -4.03
C THR A 30 8.64 -6.94 -2.59
N VAL A 31 8.37 -5.66 -2.33
CA VAL A 31 8.56 -5.02 -1.03
C VAL A 31 7.22 -4.64 -0.42
N GLY A 32 6.98 -5.08 0.82
CA GLY A 32 5.81 -4.70 1.62
C GLY A 32 6.09 -3.42 2.42
N LEU A 33 5.22 -2.43 2.32
CA LEU A 33 5.25 -1.21 3.12
C LEU A 33 4.21 -1.29 4.22
N LEU A 34 4.68 -1.42 5.46
CA LEU A 34 3.87 -1.61 6.66
C LEU A 34 3.86 -0.36 7.53
N GLY A 35 2.86 -0.26 8.40
CA GLY A 35 2.73 0.78 9.40
C GLY A 35 1.28 1.11 9.69
N PRO A 36 0.99 1.72 10.85
CA PRO A 36 -0.37 2.10 11.24
C PRO A 36 -0.97 3.15 10.31
N ASN A 37 -2.28 3.38 10.43
CA ASN A 37 -2.96 4.46 9.73
C ASN A 37 -2.32 5.81 10.09
N GLY A 38 -2.18 6.69 9.10
CA GLY A 38 -1.51 7.99 9.31
C GLY A 38 0.02 7.94 9.40
N SER A 39 0.67 6.77 9.23
CA SER A 39 2.14 6.68 9.25
C SER A 39 2.83 7.34 8.05
N GLY A 40 2.10 7.69 6.98
CA GLY A 40 2.63 8.35 5.79
C GLY A 40 2.81 7.45 4.56
N LYS A 41 2.37 6.17 4.60
CA LYS A 41 2.52 5.19 3.49
C LYS A 41 2.03 5.72 2.14
N SER A 42 0.77 6.14 2.07
CA SER A 42 0.17 6.66 0.84
C SER A 42 0.88 7.91 0.30
N SER A 43 1.35 8.77 1.21
CA SER A 43 2.11 9.98 0.82
C SER A 43 3.47 9.62 0.26
N LEU A 44 4.18 8.68 0.89
CA LEU A 44 5.43 8.15 0.37
C LEU A 44 5.24 7.52 -1.02
N LEU A 45 4.26 6.65 -1.18
CA LEU A 45 3.95 6.02 -2.48
C LEU A 45 3.67 7.07 -3.57
N ARG A 46 2.89 8.12 -3.26
CA ARG A 46 2.62 9.21 -4.22
C ARG A 46 3.85 10.03 -4.58
N CYS A 47 4.77 10.25 -3.63
CA CYS A 47 6.06 10.88 -3.93
C CYS A 47 6.92 9.98 -4.83
N LEU A 48 7.01 8.68 -4.51
CA LEU A 48 7.73 7.71 -5.33
C LEU A 48 7.13 7.56 -6.73
N ALA A 49 5.81 7.68 -6.88
CA ALA A 49 5.12 7.66 -8.18
C ALA A 49 5.30 8.97 -8.99
N GLY A 50 5.93 10.00 -8.42
CA GLY A 50 6.03 11.32 -9.04
C GLY A 50 4.69 12.08 -9.12
N LEU A 51 3.68 11.65 -8.37
CA LEU A 51 2.37 12.30 -8.26
C LEU A 51 2.38 13.47 -7.27
N ARG A 52 3.38 13.50 -6.38
CA ARG A 52 3.66 14.60 -5.46
C ARG A 52 5.13 14.95 -5.52
N ALA A 53 5.42 16.24 -5.69
CA ALA A 53 6.79 16.72 -5.57
C ALA A 53 7.19 16.71 -4.09
N PRO A 54 8.32 16.11 -3.72
CA PRO A 54 8.83 16.19 -2.36
C PRO A 54 9.30 17.62 -2.03
N ASP A 55 9.21 18.00 -0.76
CA ASP A 55 9.75 19.26 -0.24
C ASP A 55 11.28 19.22 -0.21
N ALA A 56 11.84 18.04 0.15
CA ALA A 56 13.28 17.79 0.15
C ALA A 56 13.58 16.35 -0.30
N GLY A 57 14.83 16.09 -0.66
CA GLY A 57 15.30 14.80 -1.11
C GLY A 57 15.05 14.51 -2.58
N THR A 58 15.37 13.31 -3.00
CA THR A 58 15.33 12.92 -4.42
C THR A 58 14.81 11.50 -4.59
N VAL A 59 13.91 11.31 -5.56
CA VAL A 59 13.50 10.00 -6.06
C VAL A 59 14.24 9.70 -7.37
N ARG A 60 14.77 8.47 -7.50
CA ARG A 60 15.47 8.03 -8.72
C ARG A 60 14.91 6.70 -9.22
N TYR A 61 14.84 6.56 -10.54
CA TYR A 61 14.59 5.29 -11.24
C TYR A 61 15.85 4.92 -12.03
N ASP A 62 16.41 3.75 -11.76
CA ASP A 62 17.67 3.27 -12.33
C ASP A 62 18.79 4.34 -12.23
N GLY A 63 18.93 4.96 -11.06
CA GLY A 63 19.93 5.99 -10.76
C GLY A 63 19.62 7.40 -11.32
N ARG A 64 18.55 7.57 -12.11
CA ARG A 64 18.19 8.87 -12.72
C ARG A 64 17.08 9.55 -11.92
N SER A 65 17.32 10.78 -11.47
CA SER A 65 16.29 11.59 -10.80
C SER A 65 15.07 11.80 -11.69
N ILE A 66 13.88 11.61 -11.11
CA ILE A 66 12.60 11.80 -11.83
C ILE A 66 12.08 13.24 -11.75
N ARG A 67 12.74 14.13 -11.00
CA ARG A 67 12.27 15.50 -10.71
C ARG A 67 11.87 16.30 -11.96
N ASN A 68 12.61 16.12 -13.05
CA ASN A 68 12.39 16.83 -14.31
C ASN A 68 11.77 15.95 -15.40
N TRP A 69 11.19 14.82 -15.04
CA TRP A 69 10.51 13.98 -16.01
C TRP A 69 9.08 14.44 -16.21
N SER A 70 8.60 14.36 -17.46
CA SER A 70 7.18 14.58 -17.74
C SER A 70 6.34 13.45 -17.10
N ALA A 71 5.11 13.77 -16.71
CA ALA A 71 4.17 12.79 -16.18
C ALA A 71 4.01 11.56 -17.12
N ARG A 72 4.01 11.78 -18.44
CA ARG A 72 3.96 10.72 -19.46
C ARG A 72 5.19 9.80 -19.40
N ARG A 73 6.39 10.37 -19.19
CA ARG A 73 7.62 9.58 -19.05
C ARG A 73 7.62 8.74 -17.78
N ILE A 74 7.15 9.31 -16.66
CA ILE A 74 6.99 8.58 -15.40
C ILE A 74 5.98 7.46 -15.59
N ALA A 75 4.80 7.76 -16.16
CA ALA A 75 3.73 6.78 -16.38
C ALA A 75 4.11 5.63 -17.33
N ARG A 76 5.12 5.79 -18.20
CA ARG A 76 5.69 4.68 -18.97
C ARG A 76 6.65 3.78 -18.18
N ARG A 77 7.00 4.16 -16.95
CA ARG A 77 7.95 3.43 -16.11
C ARG A 77 7.29 2.77 -14.92
N ILE A 78 6.35 3.48 -14.29
CA ILE A 78 5.72 3.05 -13.06
C ILE A 78 4.20 3.19 -13.17
N ALA A 79 3.48 2.20 -12.66
CA ALA A 79 2.04 2.29 -12.46
C ALA A 79 1.75 2.46 -10.97
N PHE A 80 0.76 3.29 -10.68
CA PHE A 80 0.27 3.53 -9.33
C PHE A 80 -1.19 3.08 -9.23
N VAL A 81 -1.47 2.20 -8.27
CA VAL A 81 -2.83 1.78 -7.91
C VAL A 81 -3.18 2.46 -6.60
N GLU A 82 -4.10 3.39 -6.67
CA GLU A 82 -4.61 4.13 -5.53
C GLU A 82 -5.75 3.36 -4.85
N GLN A 83 -5.91 3.56 -3.55
CA GLN A 83 -7.09 3.09 -2.84
C GLN A 83 -8.35 3.73 -3.48
N ASP A 84 -9.36 2.92 -3.78
CA ASP A 84 -10.50 3.29 -4.64
C ASP A 84 -11.16 4.61 -4.24
N SER A 85 -11.12 5.57 -5.15
CA SER A 85 -11.94 6.77 -5.12
C SER A 85 -13.00 6.60 -6.20
N GLY A 86 -14.14 6.01 -5.81
CA GLY A 86 -15.23 5.62 -6.70
C GLY A 86 -15.59 6.68 -7.75
N SER A 87 -15.14 6.49 -8.97
CA SER A 87 -15.57 7.28 -10.12
C SER A 87 -16.80 6.62 -10.73
N GLY A 88 -17.94 7.28 -10.61
CA GLY A 88 -19.22 6.84 -11.20
C GLY A 88 -19.29 6.98 -12.72
N SER A 89 -18.25 6.61 -13.46
CA SER A 89 -18.22 6.72 -14.92
C SER A 89 -19.11 5.67 -15.58
N ASP A 90 -19.69 6.03 -16.70
CA ASP A 90 -20.57 5.15 -17.50
C ASP A 90 -19.77 4.28 -18.50
N LEU A 91 -18.48 4.08 -18.20
CA LEU A 91 -17.55 3.33 -19.02
C LEU A 91 -17.71 1.82 -18.82
N ARG A 92 -17.29 1.05 -19.83
CA ARG A 92 -17.13 -0.40 -19.70
C ARG A 92 -15.81 -0.74 -19.00
N VAL A 93 -15.75 -1.91 -18.41
CA VAL A 93 -14.52 -2.41 -17.74
C VAL A 93 -13.30 -2.35 -18.66
N ALA A 94 -13.44 -2.80 -19.91
CA ALA A 94 -12.36 -2.73 -20.90
C ALA A 94 -11.90 -1.30 -21.19
N ASP A 95 -12.81 -0.31 -21.16
CA ASP A 95 -12.47 1.09 -21.39
C ASP A 95 -11.66 1.64 -20.22
N VAL A 96 -12.06 1.33 -18.97
CA VAL A 96 -11.32 1.72 -17.76
C VAL A 96 -9.93 1.10 -17.74
N VAL A 97 -9.80 -0.19 -18.06
CA VAL A 97 -8.49 -0.86 -18.17
C VAL A 97 -7.68 -0.25 -19.31
N GLY A 98 -8.32 0.11 -20.41
CA GLY A 98 -7.72 0.79 -21.56
C GLY A 98 -7.11 2.16 -21.26
N LEU A 99 -7.52 2.83 -20.16
CA LEU A 99 -6.86 4.06 -19.69
C LEU A 99 -5.39 3.81 -19.33
N GLY A 100 -5.00 2.59 -18.96
CA GLY A 100 -3.61 2.21 -18.75
C GLY A 100 -2.72 2.39 -19.99
N ARG A 101 -3.31 2.44 -21.19
CA ARG A 101 -2.59 2.66 -22.46
C ARG A 101 -2.41 4.14 -22.82
N THR A 102 -3.03 5.06 -22.06
CA THR A 102 -2.94 6.52 -22.31
C THR A 102 -1.49 7.02 -22.46
N PRO A 103 -0.50 6.60 -21.66
CA PRO A 103 0.87 7.08 -21.82
C PRO A 103 1.52 6.72 -23.16
N PHE A 104 0.98 5.75 -23.89
CA PHE A 104 1.54 5.25 -25.16
C PHE A 104 0.83 5.81 -26.39
N ARG A 105 -0.32 6.44 -26.22
CA ARG A 105 -1.12 7.01 -27.32
C ARG A 105 -0.63 8.41 -27.66
N ASP A 106 -0.58 8.71 -28.94
CA ASP A 106 -0.26 10.04 -29.45
C ASP A 106 -1.54 10.77 -29.86
N GLY A 107 -1.84 11.87 -29.15
CA GLY A 107 -2.96 12.77 -29.47
C GLY A 107 -4.33 12.09 -29.31
N LEU A 108 -5.23 12.36 -30.29
CA LEU A 108 -6.63 11.94 -30.31
C LEU A 108 -6.86 10.54 -30.93
N ARG A 109 -5.79 9.78 -31.20
CA ARG A 109 -5.95 8.42 -31.76
C ARG A 109 -6.62 7.48 -30.76
N GLY A 110 -7.65 6.80 -31.21
CA GLY A 110 -8.31 5.72 -30.45
C GLY A 110 -7.37 4.52 -30.21
N PRO A 111 -7.79 3.53 -29.40
CA PRO A 111 -7.02 2.32 -29.13
C PRO A 111 -6.78 1.52 -30.42
N ASP A 112 -5.53 1.15 -30.66
CA ASP A 112 -5.14 0.30 -31.78
C ASP A 112 -5.30 -1.21 -31.45
N ALA A 113 -4.89 -2.09 -32.36
CA ALA A 113 -4.95 -3.54 -32.16
C ALA A 113 -4.02 -4.00 -31.02
N THR A 114 -2.85 -3.39 -30.88
CA THR A 114 -1.88 -3.68 -29.81
C THR A 114 -2.45 -3.29 -28.46
N ASP A 115 -3.05 -2.10 -28.34
CA ASP A 115 -3.70 -1.66 -27.11
C ASP A 115 -4.81 -2.61 -26.69
N ARG A 116 -5.64 -3.05 -27.63
CA ARG A 116 -6.72 -4.01 -27.35
C ARG A 116 -6.20 -5.36 -26.87
N ALA A 117 -5.15 -5.88 -27.49
CA ALA A 117 -4.50 -7.13 -27.07
C ALA A 117 -3.93 -7.04 -25.66
N VAL A 118 -3.23 -5.92 -25.35
CA VAL A 118 -2.67 -5.68 -24.01
C VAL A 118 -3.77 -5.59 -22.94
N VAL A 119 -4.88 -4.89 -23.24
CA VAL A 119 -6.04 -4.79 -22.35
C VAL A 119 -6.68 -6.16 -22.10
N ALA A 120 -6.86 -6.98 -23.16
CA ALA A 120 -7.41 -8.32 -23.04
C ALA A 120 -6.51 -9.21 -22.15
N ALA A 121 -5.19 -9.19 -22.37
CA ALA A 121 -4.24 -9.93 -21.55
C ALA A 121 -4.23 -9.47 -20.08
N ALA A 122 -4.35 -8.15 -19.83
CA ALA A 122 -4.43 -7.62 -18.47
C ALA A 122 -5.72 -8.05 -17.76
N LEU A 123 -6.85 -8.07 -18.44
CA LEU A 123 -8.13 -8.56 -17.90
C LEU A 123 -8.09 -10.06 -17.60
N ASP A 124 -7.44 -10.84 -18.44
CA ASP A 124 -7.26 -12.28 -18.24
C ASP A 124 -6.46 -12.57 -16.99
N ARG A 125 -5.34 -11.87 -16.79
CA ARG A 125 -4.46 -12.03 -15.61
C ARG A 125 -5.16 -11.80 -14.27
N VAL A 126 -6.24 -11.02 -14.23
CA VAL A 126 -7.01 -10.73 -13.01
C VAL A 126 -8.38 -11.43 -13.00
N GLY A 127 -8.66 -12.34 -13.95
CA GLY A 127 -9.91 -13.11 -14.02
C GLY A 127 -11.15 -12.25 -14.36
N LEU A 128 -10.99 -11.19 -15.15
CA LEU A 128 -12.09 -10.28 -15.51
C LEU A 128 -12.49 -10.33 -17.00
N THR A 129 -11.99 -11.29 -17.78
CA THR A 129 -12.27 -11.40 -19.23
C THR A 129 -13.75 -11.41 -19.54
N ALA A 130 -14.56 -12.18 -18.80
CA ALA A 130 -16.02 -12.28 -18.98
C ALA A 130 -16.76 -10.96 -18.64
N LEU A 131 -16.12 -10.06 -17.90
CA LEU A 131 -16.70 -8.79 -17.48
C LEU A 131 -16.25 -7.60 -18.34
N ALA A 132 -15.41 -7.81 -19.36
CA ALA A 132 -14.82 -6.75 -20.19
C ALA A 132 -15.85 -5.75 -20.75
N GLY A 133 -17.01 -6.25 -21.20
CA GLY A 133 -18.12 -5.44 -21.73
C GLY A 133 -19.08 -4.87 -20.68
N ARG A 134 -18.95 -5.24 -19.40
CA ARG A 134 -19.85 -4.83 -18.32
C ARG A 134 -19.67 -3.35 -17.97
N SER A 135 -20.75 -2.66 -17.62
CA SER A 135 -20.67 -1.28 -17.10
C SER A 135 -19.92 -1.28 -15.76
N TRP A 136 -18.99 -0.33 -15.60
CA TRP A 136 -18.23 -0.08 -14.38
C TRP A 136 -19.10 0.03 -13.13
N LYS A 137 -20.25 0.70 -13.25
CA LYS A 137 -21.19 0.90 -12.14
C LYS A 137 -21.74 -0.41 -11.56
N ARG A 138 -21.78 -1.48 -12.36
CA ARG A 138 -22.31 -2.79 -11.98
C ARG A 138 -21.26 -3.74 -11.37
N LEU A 139 -20.04 -3.29 -11.19
CA LEU A 139 -19.00 -4.08 -10.56
C LEU A 139 -19.13 -4.03 -9.03
N SER A 140 -18.84 -5.16 -8.38
CA SER A 140 -18.58 -5.21 -6.94
C SER A 140 -17.28 -4.45 -6.59
N GLY A 141 -17.06 -4.15 -5.31
CA GLY A 141 -15.82 -3.52 -4.84
C GLY A 141 -14.57 -4.33 -5.23
N GLY A 142 -14.61 -5.65 -5.03
CA GLY A 142 -13.51 -6.53 -5.41
C GLY A 142 -13.28 -6.63 -6.92
N GLU A 143 -14.34 -6.64 -7.74
CA GLU A 143 -14.21 -6.59 -9.20
C GLU A 143 -13.60 -5.27 -9.67
N ARG A 144 -13.98 -4.12 -9.06
CA ARG A 144 -13.37 -2.81 -9.35
C ARG A 144 -11.90 -2.80 -8.99
N GLN A 145 -11.54 -3.31 -7.82
CA GLN A 145 -10.15 -3.37 -7.38
C GLN A 145 -9.29 -4.19 -8.35
N ARG A 146 -9.76 -5.38 -8.77
CA ARG A 146 -9.07 -6.18 -9.80
C ARG A 146 -8.97 -5.44 -11.14
N ALA A 147 -9.98 -4.69 -11.53
CA ALA A 147 -9.92 -3.88 -12.75
C ALA A 147 -8.92 -2.72 -12.66
N HIS A 148 -8.74 -2.09 -11.49
CA HIS A 148 -7.67 -1.12 -11.27
C HIS A 148 -6.28 -1.74 -11.38
N ILE A 149 -6.11 -2.98 -10.89
CA ILE A 149 -4.87 -3.73 -11.07
C ILE A 149 -4.65 -4.07 -12.55
N ALA A 150 -5.69 -4.54 -13.26
CA ALA A 150 -5.62 -4.77 -14.70
C ALA A 150 -5.22 -3.50 -15.47
N ARG A 151 -5.75 -2.33 -15.09
CA ARG A 151 -5.35 -1.03 -15.66
C ARG A 151 -3.87 -0.74 -15.46
N ALA A 152 -3.35 -1.01 -14.25
CA ALA A 152 -1.92 -0.86 -13.95
C ALA A 152 -1.06 -1.84 -14.78
N LEU A 153 -1.50 -3.10 -14.91
CA LEU A 153 -0.81 -4.10 -15.75
C LEU A 153 -0.87 -3.75 -17.25
N ALA A 154 -2.00 -3.21 -17.73
CA ALA A 154 -2.15 -2.76 -19.11
C ALA A 154 -1.18 -1.62 -19.47
N GLN A 155 -0.71 -0.86 -18.49
CA GLN A 155 0.33 0.15 -18.65
C GLN A 155 1.70 -0.47 -18.96
N GLN A 156 1.90 -1.79 -18.76
CA GLN A 156 3.16 -2.52 -18.94
C GLN A 156 4.35 -1.79 -18.24
N PRO A 157 4.22 -1.49 -16.94
CA PRO A 157 5.24 -0.73 -16.22
C PRO A 157 6.45 -1.61 -15.89
N TYR A 158 7.58 -0.97 -15.55
CA TYR A 158 8.73 -1.65 -14.96
C TYR A 158 8.60 -1.77 -13.43
N GLY A 159 7.77 -0.92 -12.81
CA GLY A 159 7.47 -0.95 -11.38
C GLY A 159 6.00 -0.71 -11.09
N LEU A 160 5.51 -1.36 -10.04
CA LEU A 160 4.16 -1.26 -9.52
C LEU A 160 4.20 -0.68 -8.09
N LEU A 161 3.50 0.41 -7.87
CA LEU A 161 3.27 0.98 -6.54
C LEU A 161 1.78 0.81 -6.22
N LEU A 162 1.46 0.13 -5.11
CA LEU A 162 0.07 -0.18 -4.77
C LEU A 162 -0.24 0.29 -3.34
N ASP A 163 -1.30 1.08 -3.22
CA ASP A 163 -1.75 1.62 -1.94
C ASP A 163 -2.95 0.81 -1.45
N GLU A 164 -2.71 -0.13 -0.54
CA GLU A 164 -3.70 -1.00 0.10
C GLU A 164 -4.59 -1.77 -0.90
N PRO A 165 -3.99 -2.48 -1.87
CA PRO A 165 -4.75 -3.10 -2.97
C PRO A 165 -5.58 -4.31 -2.54
N THR A 166 -5.40 -4.81 -1.33
CA THR A 166 -6.14 -5.95 -0.76
C THR A 166 -7.45 -5.54 -0.08
N ASN A 167 -7.68 -4.23 0.12
CA ASN A 167 -8.92 -3.74 0.71
C ASN A 167 -10.12 -4.07 -0.18
N HIS A 168 -11.24 -4.45 0.47
CA HIS A 168 -12.49 -4.84 -0.21
C HIS A 168 -12.41 -6.14 -1.03
N LEU A 169 -11.30 -6.87 -0.99
CA LEU A 169 -11.19 -8.21 -1.55
C LEU A 169 -11.54 -9.27 -0.50
N ASP A 170 -12.22 -10.33 -0.90
CA ASP A 170 -12.31 -11.54 -0.09
C ASP A 170 -10.96 -12.27 -0.01
N VAL A 171 -10.83 -13.19 0.94
CA VAL A 171 -9.58 -13.89 1.24
C VAL A 171 -8.99 -14.57 -0.01
N LYS A 172 -9.82 -15.20 -0.84
CA LYS A 172 -9.37 -15.86 -2.08
C LYS A 172 -8.69 -14.87 -3.00
N HIS A 173 -9.35 -13.74 -3.28
CA HIS A 173 -8.84 -12.73 -4.21
C HIS A 173 -7.64 -11.96 -3.63
N GLN A 174 -7.54 -11.82 -2.30
CA GLN A 174 -6.34 -11.28 -1.66
C GLN A 174 -5.12 -12.16 -1.92
N LEU A 175 -5.27 -13.48 -1.75
CA LEU A 175 -4.20 -14.45 -1.99
C LEU A 175 -3.80 -14.46 -3.47
N GLU A 176 -4.77 -14.56 -4.39
CA GLU A 176 -4.53 -14.53 -5.83
C GLU A 176 -3.79 -13.26 -6.27
N LEU A 177 -4.16 -12.10 -5.70
CA LEU A 177 -3.47 -10.85 -5.98
C LEU A 177 -2.04 -10.87 -5.49
N MET A 178 -1.79 -11.32 -4.27
CA MET A 178 -0.44 -11.36 -3.71
C MET A 178 0.45 -12.37 -4.44
N GLU A 179 -0.08 -13.50 -4.87
CA GLU A 179 0.62 -14.46 -5.73
C GLU A 179 0.96 -13.84 -7.09
N LEU A 180 0.02 -13.11 -7.70
CA LEU A 180 0.25 -12.39 -8.97
C LEU A 180 1.37 -11.35 -8.81
N LEU A 181 1.39 -10.59 -7.71
CA LEU A 181 2.42 -9.59 -7.45
C LEU A 181 3.78 -10.22 -7.17
N ALA A 182 3.85 -11.27 -6.37
CA ALA A 182 5.08 -11.99 -6.08
C ALA A 182 5.66 -12.74 -7.31
N GLY A 183 4.79 -13.21 -8.22
CA GLY A 183 5.19 -13.89 -9.45
C GLY A 183 5.53 -12.97 -10.63
N THR A 184 5.53 -11.65 -10.43
CA THR A 184 5.80 -10.69 -11.51
C THR A 184 7.29 -10.36 -11.62
N ALA A 185 7.76 -10.03 -12.85
CA ALA A 185 9.13 -9.55 -13.07
C ALA A 185 9.29 -8.03 -12.76
N GLN A 186 8.20 -7.34 -12.49
CA GLN A 186 8.23 -5.91 -12.12
C GLN A 186 8.76 -5.73 -10.70
N THR A 187 9.34 -4.57 -10.43
CA THR A 187 9.63 -4.13 -9.07
C THR A 187 8.32 -3.70 -8.40
N VAL A 188 8.00 -4.25 -7.25
CA VAL A 188 6.72 -4.01 -6.57
C VAL A 188 6.97 -3.37 -5.20
N LEU A 189 6.25 -2.28 -4.91
CA LEU A 189 6.11 -1.76 -3.56
C LEU A 189 4.62 -1.69 -3.24
N VAL A 190 4.20 -2.46 -2.25
CA VAL A 190 2.79 -2.59 -1.87
C VAL A 190 2.58 -2.23 -0.40
N ALA A 191 1.72 -1.23 -0.14
CA ALA A 191 1.26 -0.94 1.22
C ALA A 191 0.22 -1.97 1.64
N LEU A 192 0.42 -2.58 2.80
CA LEU A 192 -0.43 -3.64 3.32
C LEU A 192 -0.77 -3.39 4.80
N HIS A 193 -1.96 -3.84 5.20
CA HIS A 193 -2.37 -3.89 6.60
C HIS A 193 -2.23 -5.30 7.19
N ASP A 194 -2.41 -6.33 6.37
CA ASP A 194 -2.27 -7.72 6.81
C ASP A 194 -0.78 -8.11 6.87
N LEU A 195 -0.30 -8.27 8.11
CA LEU A 195 1.11 -8.60 8.37
C LEU A 195 1.44 -10.03 7.92
N THR A 196 0.48 -10.94 7.93
CA THR A 196 0.68 -12.33 7.47
C THR A 196 0.81 -12.38 5.95
N LEU A 197 -0.05 -11.65 5.22
CA LEU A 197 0.08 -11.53 3.76
C LEU A 197 1.43 -10.91 3.38
N ALA A 198 1.84 -9.85 4.08
CA ALA A 198 3.14 -9.20 3.86
C ALA A 198 4.30 -10.18 4.11
N ALA A 199 4.27 -10.92 5.23
CA ALA A 199 5.32 -11.87 5.59
C ALA A 199 5.45 -13.04 4.61
N ARG A 200 4.34 -13.45 3.96
CA ARG A 200 4.29 -14.60 3.05
C ARG A 200 4.69 -14.28 1.61
N HIS A 201 4.42 -13.07 1.17
CA HIS A 201 4.48 -12.73 -0.26
C HIS A 201 5.49 -11.64 -0.60
N CYS A 202 6.08 -10.98 0.40
CA CYS A 202 7.10 -9.96 0.16
C CYS A 202 8.50 -10.48 0.48
N ASP A 203 9.46 -10.19 -0.40
CA ASP A 203 10.88 -10.53 -0.19
C ASP A 203 11.45 -9.73 0.98
N ARG A 204 11.00 -8.48 1.11
CA ARG A 204 11.45 -7.55 2.13
C ARG A 204 10.30 -6.67 2.61
N LEU A 205 10.38 -6.22 3.86
CA LEU A 205 9.44 -5.32 4.48
C LEU A 205 10.10 -3.98 4.84
N LEU A 206 9.34 -2.91 4.68
CA LEU A 206 9.64 -1.57 5.16
C LEU A 206 8.59 -1.20 6.21
N LEU A 207 9.02 -0.80 7.40
CA LEU A 207 8.14 -0.42 8.49
C LEU A 207 8.16 1.09 8.69
N MET A 208 7.02 1.72 8.44
CA MET A 208 6.82 3.17 8.61
C MET A 208 6.09 3.49 9.90
N HIS A 209 6.60 4.48 10.63
CA HIS A 209 5.92 5.05 11.79
C HIS A 209 6.14 6.56 11.87
N ARG A 210 5.07 7.34 12.03
CA ARG A 210 5.09 8.83 12.17
C ARG A 210 5.95 9.52 11.10
N GLY A 211 5.81 9.07 9.85
CA GLY A 211 6.51 9.64 8.69
C GLY A 211 7.94 9.16 8.48
N ARG A 212 8.49 8.31 9.32
CA ARG A 212 9.85 7.79 9.22
C ARG A 212 9.88 6.31 8.90
N LEU A 213 10.92 5.87 8.22
CA LEU A 213 11.24 4.45 8.08
C LEU A 213 11.95 3.99 9.36
N ILE A 214 11.36 3.02 10.06
CA ILE A 214 11.85 2.53 11.36
C ILE A 214 12.69 1.26 11.19
N ALA A 215 12.28 0.40 10.26
CA ALA A 215 12.99 -0.84 9.96
C ALA A 215 12.85 -1.20 8.47
N SER A 216 13.86 -1.90 7.96
CA SER A 216 13.91 -2.47 6.62
C SER A 216 14.65 -3.80 6.67
N GLY A 217 14.08 -4.87 6.12
CA GLY A 217 14.72 -6.19 6.16
C GLY A 217 13.77 -7.31 5.79
N THR A 218 14.21 -8.54 6.01
CA THR A 218 13.36 -9.72 5.84
C THR A 218 12.14 -9.64 6.76
N PRO A 219 11.05 -10.38 6.48
CA PRO A 219 9.88 -10.40 7.36
C PRO A 219 10.24 -10.69 8.82
N ALA A 220 11.15 -11.62 9.08
CA ALA A 220 11.60 -11.96 10.44
C ALA A 220 12.37 -10.81 11.12
N ALA A 221 13.15 -10.03 10.38
CA ALA A 221 13.89 -8.91 10.93
C ALA A 221 12.99 -7.70 11.24
N VAL A 222 11.86 -7.57 10.54
CA VAL A 222 10.96 -6.42 10.68
C VAL A 222 9.77 -6.72 11.61
N LEU A 223 9.18 -7.92 11.55
CA LEU A 223 8.02 -8.29 12.36
C LEU A 223 8.43 -8.91 13.71
N THR A 224 9.28 -8.19 14.45
CA THR A 224 9.67 -8.57 15.81
C THR A 224 8.56 -8.26 16.82
N ALA A 225 8.52 -8.99 17.93
CA ALA A 225 7.57 -8.73 19.03
C ALA A 225 7.65 -7.27 19.51
N GLU A 226 8.87 -6.69 19.56
CA GLU A 226 9.07 -5.29 19.93
C GLU A 226 8.40 -4.32 18.96
N HIS A 227 8.58 -4.52 17.64
CA HIS A 227 7.96 -3.66 16.62
C HIS A 227 6.44 -3.82 16.63
N LEU A 228 5.93 -5.06 16.80
CA LEU A 228 4.50 -5.32 16.86
C LEU A 228 3.87 -4.64 18.08
N ALA A 229 4.52 -4.72 19.22
CA ALA A 229 4.09 -4.07 20.44
C ALA A 229 4.14 -2.53 20.34
N ARG A 230 5.27 -1.98 19.93
CA ARG A 230 5.52 -0.52 19.98
C ARG A 230 4.79 0.25 18.87
N ILE A 231 4.63 -0.34 17.69
CA ILE A 231 4.13 0.37 16.50
C ILE A 231 2.69 0.03 16.20
N PHE A 232 2.30 -1.24 16.37
CA PHE A 232 0.93 -1.68 16.13
C PHE A 232 0.09 -1.83 17.41
N GLU A 233 0.72 -1.67 18.59
CA GLU A 233 0.06 -1.76 19.91
C GLU A 233 -0.62 -3.11 20.14
N VAL A 234 -0.03 -4.18 19.62
CA VAL A 234 -0.52 -5.55 19.75
C VAL A 234 0.52 -6.47 20.39
N ASP A 235 0.04 -7.38 21.22
CA ASP A 235 0.83 -8.54 21.65
C ASP A 235 0.71 -9.61 20.56
N ALA A 236 1.76 -9.74 19.79
CA ALA A 236 1.82 -10.67 18.68
C ALA A 236 3.28 -11.10 18.40
N GLU A 237 3.41 -12.21 17.71
CA GLU A 237 4.71 -12.72 17.27
C GLU A 237 4.65 -13.25 15.85
N LEU A 238 5.77 -13.26 15.16
CA LEU A 238 5.94 -13.97 13.91
C LEU A 238 6.13 -15.44 14.24
N ALA A 239 5.21 -16.27 13.77
CA ALA A 239 5.22 -17.72 13.90
C ALA A 239 5.39 -18.39 12.53
N THR A 240 5.52 -19.69 12.52
CA THR A 240 5.53 -20.50 11.30
C THR A 240 4.32 -21.42 11.33
N ASP A 241 3.52 -21.45 10.26
CA ASP A 241 2.36 -22.32 10.16
C ASP A 241 2.79 -23.81 9.96
N SER A 242 1.82 -24.73 9.98
CA SER A 242 2.07 -26.17 9.81
C SER A 242 2.71 -26.56 8.47
N LEU A 243 2.72 -25.64 7.50
CA LEU A 243 3.35 -25.81 6.18
C LEU A 243 4.71 -25.09 6.09
N GLY A 244 5.25 -24.61 7.21
CA GLY A 244 6.53 -23.91 7.25
C GLY A 244 6.47 -22.45 6.73
N ARG A 245 5.28 -21.86 6.59
CA ARG A 245 5.11 -20.52 6.04
C ARG A 245 4.99 -19.47 7.16
N PRO A 246 5.53 -18.25 6.99
CA PRO A 246 5.38 -17.19 7.96
C PRO A 246 3.91 -16.84 8.24
N SER A 247 3.59 -16.61 9.52
CA SER A 247 2.28 -16.20 9.98
C SER A 247 2.42 -15.35 11.24
N VAL A 248 1.61 -14.29 11.37
CA VAL A 248 1.57 -13.47 12.59
C VAL A 248 0.50 -14.02 13.51
N SER A 249 0.92 -14.43 14.71
CA SER A 249 0.03 -14.93 15.76
C SER A 249 -0.29 -13.80 16.74
N TYR A 250 -1.54 -13.39 16.81
CA TYR A 250 -2.02 -12.32 17.70
C TYR A 250 -2.52 -12.92 19.02
N ARG A 251 -2.00 -12.41 20.15
CA ARG A 251 -2.47 -12.75 21.51
C ARG A 251 -3.50 -11.75 22.02
N GLY A 252 -3.42 -10.49 21.58
CA GLY A 252 -4.38 -9.44 21.92
C GLY A 252 -3.83 -8.03 21.73
N PRO A 253 -4.67 -7.01 21.98
CA PRO A 253 -4.18 -5.62 22.02
C PRO A 253 -3.34 -5.42 23.29
N LEU A 254 -2.28 -4.61 23.18
CA LEU A 254 -1.58 -4.15 24.37
C LEU A 254 -2.51 -3.21 25.15
N ARG A 255 -2.86 -3.62 26.37
CA ARG A 255 -3.59 -2.75 27.29
C ARG A 255 -2.59 -1.71 27.80
N THR A 256 -2.74 -0.46 27.40
CA THR A 256 -2.18 0.64 28.17
C THR A 256 -2.79 0.54 29.56
N THR A 257 -2.02 0.19 30.57
CA THR A 257 -2.44 0.32 31.96
C THR A 257 -2.62 1.82 32.21
N SER A 258 -3.81 2.33 32.02
CA SER A 258 -4.19 3.58 32.65
C SER A 258 -3.96 3.39 34.13
N PRO A 259 -3.26 4.29 34.82
CA PRO A 259 -3.12 4.19 36.26
C PRO A 259 -4.52 4.08 36.86
N SER A 260 -4.73 3.04 37.68
CA SER A 260 -5.96 2.83 38.41
C SER A 260 -6.38 4.16 39.05
N PRO A 261 -7.64 4.62 38.92
CA PRO A 261 -8.05 5.82 39.60
C PRO A 261 -7.74 5.68 41.10
N ALA A 262 -7.08 6.68 41.64
CA ALA A 262 -6.76 6.71 43.07
C ALA A 262 -8.01 6.39 43.89
N PRO A 263 -7.93 5.58 44.94
CA PRO A 263 -9.08 5.27 45.78
C PRO A 263 -9.73 6.58 46.25
N ALA A 264 -11.04 6.63 46.12
CA ALA A 264 -11.81 7.80 46.54
C ALA A 264 -11.48 8.17 48.01
N PRO A 265 -11.31 9.44 48.33
CA PRO A 265 -11.01 9.85 49.70
C PRO A 265 -12.12 9.35 50.64
N ALA A 266 -11.71 8.80 51.78
CA ALA A 266 -12.64 8.32 52.81
C ALA A 266 -13.63 9.42 53.22
N PRO A 267 -14.93 9.11 53.43
CA PRO A 267 -15.91 10.09 53.84
C PRO A 267 -15.50 10.72 55.19
N LEU A 268 -15.56 12.03 55.25
CA LEU A 268 -15.29 12.79 56.48
C LEU A 268 -16.23 12.36 57.60
N PRO A 269 -15.77 12.25 58.83
CA PRO A 269 -16.64 11.92 59.98
C PRO A 269 -17.71 12.96 60.18
N VAL A 270 -18.95 12.54 60.24
CA VAL A 270 -20.11 13.40 60.54
C VAL A 270 -20.00 13.83 61.97
N LEU A 271 -19.72 15.11 62.20
CA LEU A 271 -19.79 15.73 63.52
C LEU A 271 -21.27 15.72 63.97
N ARG A 272 -21.58 14.85 64.95
CA ARG A 272 -22.88 14.90 65.65
C ARG A 272 -22.94 16.20 66.43
N GLN A 273 -23.82 17.12 66.04
CA GLN A 273 -24.19 18.24 66.87
C GLN A 273 -24.98 17.73 68.08
N GLY A 274 -24.41 17.94 69.27
CA GLY A 274 -25.07 17.64 70.52
C GLY A 274 -26.20 18.67 70.79
N THR A 275 -27.37 18.13 71.04
CA THR A 275 -28.52 18.89 71.57
C THR A 275 -28.32 19.13 73.08
N SER A 276 -28.38 20.40 73.49
CA SER A 276 -28.70 20.82 74.79
C SER A 276 -29.86 21.74 74.71
#